data_eafe3306d3488d87e7c789dccefe77c6
#
_entry.id   eafe3306d3488d87e7c789dccefe77c6
#
_cell.length_a   1.000
_cell.length_b   1.000
_cell.length_c   1.000
_cell.angle_alpha   90.00
_cell.angle_beta   90.00
_cell.angle_gamma   90.00
#
_symmetry.space_group_name_H-M   'P 1'
#
loop_
_entity.id
_entity.type
_entity.pdbx_description
1 polymer ?
#
loop_
_entity_poly.entity_id
_entity_poly.type
_entity_poly.pdbx_seq_one_letter_code
_entity_poly.pdbx_strand_id
1 'polypeptide(L)'
;MNGMRCILLLKDTTNNMPAATRIGDADIPHCSPMVRAQGSGNVFVNSIPWSRQGDVNTVHLLPGVPCPAHAAPIAIGSTTVFVNSKGAGRIGDAISGCTSVAEGSSNVFSG
;
A
#
# COMPACT_ATOMS: atom_id res chain seq x y z
N MET A 1 -5.35 -23.06 -0.20
CA MET A 1 -5.48 -22.73 -0.69
C MET A 1 -4.87 -22.37 -1.25
N ASN A 2 -4.63 -22.71 -1.48
CA ASN A 2 -4.11 -22.37 -2.14
C ASN A 2 -4.51 -21.45 -2.82
N GLY A 3 -5.23 -21.32 -2.87
CA GLY A 3 -5.59 -20.35 -3.70
C GLY A 3 -5.16 -19.07 -3.35
N MET A 4 -4.68 -18.90 -2.33
CA MET A 4 -4.20 -17.66 -1.95
C MET A 4 -2.89 -17.38 -2.41
N ARG A 5 -2.49 -17.83 -3.56
CA ARG A 5 -1.28 -17.38 -4.04
C ARG A 5 -1.32 -15.91 -4.17
N CYS A 6 -0.34 -15.23 -3.71
CA CYS A 6 -0.11 -13.86 -3.99
C CYS A 6 0.26 -13.74 -5.41
N ILE A 7 -0.67 -13.35 -6.18
CA ILE A 7 -0.35 -13.06 -7.55
C ILE A 7 0.28 -11.73 -7.52
N LEU A 8 1.53 -11.72 -7.85
CA LEU A 8 2.20 -10.49 -7.97
C LEU A 8 1.68 -9.83 -9.15
N LEU A 9 0.94 -8.80 -8.92
CA LEU A 9 0.56 -7.97 -10.01
C LEU A 9 1.79 -7.36 -10.53
N LEU A 10 2.02 -7.57 -11.78
CA LEU A 10 3.14 -6.95 -12.41
C LEU A 10 2.91 -5.48 -12.36
N LYS A 11 3.85 -4.75 -11.84
CA LYS A 11 3.81 -3.33 -11.97
C LYS A 11 3.87 -3.00 -13.43
N ASP A 12 3.20 -1.94 -13.78
CA ASP A 12 3.29 -1.43 -15.13
C ASP A 12 4.70 -0.95 -15.36
N THR A 13 5.46 -1.73 -16.09
CA THR A 13 6.85 -1.39 -16.30
C THR A 13 7.04 -0.24 -17.28
N THR A 14 5.98 0.18 -17.95
CA THR A 14 6.07 1.36 -18.81
C THR A 14 5.89 2.64 -18.03
N ASN A 15 5.45 2.54 -16.79
CA ASN A 15 5.31 3.69 -15.93
C ASN A 15 6.32 3.61 -14.82
N ASN A 16 7.43 4.31 -14.98
CA ASN A 16 8.50 4.27 -14.00
C ASN A 16 8.20 5.07 -12.76
N MET A 17 7.08 5.78 -12.72
CA MET A 17 6.75 6.67 -11.63
C MET A 17 5.30 6.45 -11.22
N PRO A 18 5.06 5.39 -10.46
CA PRO A 18 3.70 5.13 -10.00
C PRO A 18 3.19 6.19 -9.03
N ALA A 19 1.89 6.29 -8.90
CA ALA A 19 1.26 7.29 -8.07
C ALA A 19 1.58 7.08 -6.59
N ALA A 20 1.85 8.17 -5.90
CA ALA A 20 2.09 8.15 -4.46
C ALA A 20 0.82 7.77 -3.71
N THR A 21 0.93 6.88 -2.74
CA THR A 21 -0.22 6.43 -1.95
C THR A 21 -0.26 7.15 -0.60
N ARG A 22 -1.47 7.45 -0.12
CA ARG A 22 -1.68 8.29 1.04
C ARG A 22 -2.65 7.63 2.01
N ILE A 23 -2.71 8.13 3.24
CA ILE A 23 -3.72 7.67 4.19
C ILE A 23 -5.09 7.78 3.53
N GLY A 24 -5.89 6.73 3.65
CA GLY A 24 -7.22 6.67 3.05
C GLY A 24 -7.27 6.05 1.67
N ASP A 25 -6.12 5.90 1.01
CA ASP A 25 -6.10 5.24 -0.30
C ASP A 25 -6.23 3.73 -0.14
N ALA A 26 -6.98 3.09 -1.02
CA ALA A 26 -7.29 1.68 -0.89
C ALA A 26 -6.13 0.79 -1.28
N ASP A 27 -6.02 -0.34 -0.60
CA ASP A 27 -5.24 -1.48 -1.06
C ASP A 27 -6.19 -2.41 -1.82
N ILE A 28 -5.64 -3.32 -2.59
CA ILE A 28 -6.47 -4.33 -3.25
C ILE A 28 -7.07 -5.20 -2.15
N PRO A 29 -8.39 -5.35 -2.10
CA PRO A 29 -9.03 -6.08 -1.00
C PRO A 29 -8.58 -7.52 -0.91
N HIS A 30 -8.35 -7.95 0.33
CA HIS A 30 -8.21 -9.35 0.63
C HIS A 30 -8.84 -9.55 1.99
N CYS A 31 -9.66 -10.55 2.15
CA CYS A 31 -10.57 -10.74 3.26
C CYS A 31 -11.71 -9.72 3.22
N SER A 32 -11.39 -8.45 3.33
CA SER A 32 -12.37 -7.37 3.23
C SER A 32 -11.65 -6.11 2.76
N PRO A 33 -12.38 -5.09 2.36
CA PRO A 33 -11.77 -3.83 1.93
C PRO A 33 -10.99 -3.17 3.05
N MET A 34 -9.88 -2.54 2.68
CA MET A 34 -9.07 -1.79 3.63
C MET A 34 -8.40 -0.62 2.91
N VAL A 35 -7.96 0.34 3.71
CA VAL A 35 -7.25 1.52 3.21
C VAL A 35 -5.98 1.74 4.01
N ARG A 36 -5.09 2.57 3.49
CA ARG A 36 -3.88 2.96 4.20
C ARG A 36 -4.25 3.68 5.48
N ALA A 37 -3.73 3.23 6.60
CA ALA A 37 -4.06 3.78 7.91
C ALA A 37 -2.96 4.68 8.48
N GLN A 38 -1.74 4.55 8.00
CA GLN A 38 -0.60 5.29 8.53
C GLN A 38 0.16 6.01 7.43
N GLY A 39 0.80 7.08 7.80
CA GLY A 39 1.62 7.86 6.88
C GLY A 39 2.52 8.82 7.64
N SER A 40 3.23 9.64 6.89
CA SER A 40 4.17 10.61 7.46
C SER A 40 3.45 11.65 8.30
N GLY A 41 4.11 12.06 9.39
CA GLY A 41 3.61 13.15 10.20
C GLY A 41 3.93 14.52 9.64
N ASN A 42 4.80 14.61 8.62
CA ASN A 42 5.24 15.90 8.11
C ASN A 42 5.50 15.94 6.61
N VAL A 43 5.24 14.87 5.89
CA VAL A 43 5.35 14.87 4.42
C VAL A 43 4.00 14.47 3.85
N PHE A 44 3.47 15.33 3.00
CA PHE A 44 2.10 15.18 2.50
C PHE A 44 2.07 15.13 0.99
N VAL A 45 1.10 14.43 0.46
CA VAL A 45 0.79 14.39 -0.96
C VAL A 45 -0.66 14.84 -1.08
N ASN A 46 -0.89 15.95 -1.78
CA ASN A 46 -2.23 16.54 -1.88
C ASN A 46 -2.83 16.83 -0.51
N SER A 47 -1.99 17.29 0.41
CA SER A 47 -2.39 17.61 1.79
C SER A 47 -2.79 16.40 2.63
N ILE A 48 -2.45 15.21 2.18
CA ILE A 48 -2.75 13.96 2.89
C ILE A 48 -1.43 13.28 3.22
N PRO A 49 -1.25 12.74 4.43
CA PRO A 49 0.01 12.10 4.79
C PRO A 49 0.42 11.00 3.80
N TRP A 50 1.67 11.04 3.38
CA TRP A 50 2.21 10.04 2.45
C TRP A 50 2.48 8.74 3.20
N SER A 51 1.90 7.64 2.74
CA SER A 51 2.13 6.33 3.35
C SER A 51 3.46 5.76 2.86
N ARG A 52 4.16 5.02 3.73
CA ARG A 52 5.54 4.61 3.50
C ARG A 52 5.72 3.14 3.78
N GLN A 53 6.85 2.62 3.37
CA GLN A 53 7.26 1.27 3.76
C GLN A 53 7.17 1.13 5.28
N GLY A 54 6.54 0.06 5.74
CA GLY A 54 6.31 -0.17 7.16
C GLY A 54 4.99 0.38 7.68
N ASP A 55 4.31 1.25 6.93
CA ASP A 55 3.01 1.79 7.35
C ASP A 55 1.92 0.76 7.06
N VAL A 56 1.01 0.58 8.01
CA VAL A 56 -0.01 -0.44 7.91
C VAL A 56 -1.31 0.09 7.31
N ASN A 57 -2.12 -0.85 6.84
CA ASN A 57 -3.49 -0.55 6.43
C ASN A 57 -4.42 -0.71 7.63
N THR A 58 -5.70 -0.43 7.40
CA THR A 58 -6.70 -0.60 8.46
C THR A 58 -6.89 -2.08 8.76
N VAL A 59 -7.23 -2.37 10.01
CA VAL A 59 -7.52 -3.74 10.41
C VAL A 59 -8.67 -4.27 9.57
N HIS A 60 -8.51 -5.47 9.04
CA HIS A 60 -9.52 -6.09 8.19
C HIS A 60 -9.60 -7.57 8.51
N LEU A 61 -10.78 -8.12 8.30
CA LEU A 61 -11.05 -9.52 8.56
C LEU A 61 -12.26 -9.95 7.74
N LEU A 62 -12.46 -11.25 7.64
CA LEU A 62 -13.68 -11.78 7.05
C LEU A 62 -14.18 -12.88 7.99
N PRO A 63 -15.25 -12.60 8.76
CA PRO A 63 -15.76 -13.58 9.71
C PRO A 63 -16.23 -14.85 9.02
N GLY A 64 -15.99 -15.98 9.65
CA GLY A 64 -16.46 -17.26 9.12
C GLY A 64 -15.52 -17.93 8.15
N VAL A 65 -14.40 -17.30 7.83
CA VAL A 65 -13.35 -17.91 7.01
C VAL A 65 -12.02 -17.69 7.70
N PRO A 66 -10.98 -18.44 7.34
CA PRO A 66 -9.68 -18.28 8.01
C PRO A 66 -9.00 -16.99 7.58
N CYS A 67 -9.57 -15.88 7.96
CA CYS A 67 -9.00 -14.56 7.71
C CYS A 67 -9.19 -13.71 8.96
N PRO A 68 -8.38 -13.97 10.01
CA PRO A 68 -8.53 -13.25 11.26
C PRO A 68 -8.17 -11.78 11.12
N ALA A 69 -8.61 -10.98 12.07
CA ALA A 69 -8.33 -9.56 12.08
C ALA A 69 -6.82 -9.32 12.04
N HIS A 70 -6.39 -8.47 11.12
CA HIS A 70 -4.99 -8.11 11.01
C HIS A 70 -4.84 -6.80 10.25
N ALA A 71 -3.67 -6.20 10.38
CA ALA A 71 -3.27 -5.05 9.61
C ALA A 71 -1.88 -5.35 9.08
N ALA A 72 -1.60 -4.92 7.87
CA ALA A 72 -0.35 -5.29 7.22
C ALA A 72 0.37 -4.08 6.65
N PRO A 73 1.70 -4.05 6.73
CA PRO A 73 2.49 -2.93 6.24
C PRO A 73 2.86 -3.07 4.78
N ILE A 74 3.20 -1.94 4.16
CA ILE A 74 3.87 -1.96 2.88
C ILE A 74 5.22 -2.64 3.12
N ALA A 75 5.49 -3.69 2.36
CA ALA A 75 6.70 -4.47 2.55
C ALA A 75 7.91 -3.77 1.95
N ILE A 76 7.76 -3.20 0.77
CA ILE A 76 8.84 -2.51 0.08
C ILE A 76 8.24 -1.34 -0.68
N GLY A 77 8.72 -0.16 -0.36
CA GLY A 77 8.35 1.05 -1.09
C GLY A 77 9.43 1.40 -2.10
N SER A 78 9.52 2.67 -2.45
CA SER A 78 10.54 3.14 -3.37
C SER A 78 11.94 2.84 -2.85
N THR A 79 12.84 2.51 -3.76
CA THR A 79 14.25 2.33 -3.44
C THR A 79 15.06 3.58 -3.76
N THR A 80 14.42 4.61 -4.28
CA THR A 80 15.10 5.85 -4.68
C THR A 80 14.50 7.10 -4.05
N VAL A 81 13.26 7.04 -3.60
CA VAL A 81 12.59 8.15 -2.95
C VAL A 81 12.19 7.73 -1.55
N PHE A 82 12.57 8.52 -0.58
CA PHE A 82 12.35 8.18 0.82
C PHE A 82 11.56 9.27 1.52
N VAL A 83 10.68 8.85 2.40
CA VAL A 83 9.88 9.74 3.23
C VAL A 83 10.20 9.37 4.67
N ASN A 84 10.81 10.27 5.40
CA ASN A 84 11.27 10.00 6.78
C ASN A 84 12.16 8.77 6.84
N SER A 85 13.07 8.64 5.87
CA SER A 85 14.03 7.53 5.77
C SER A 85 13.39 6.18 5.48
N LYS A 86 12.15 6.16 5.03
CA LYS A 86 11.45 4.93 4.64
C LYS A 86 11.08 5.04 3.17
N GLY A 87 11.12 3.93 2.46
CA GLY A 87 10.74 3.95 1.05
C GLY A 87 9.34 4.51 0.87
N ALA A 88 9.20 5.47 -0.04
CA ALA A 88 7.91 6.10 -0.31
C ALA A 88 6.93 5.06 -0.86
N GLY A 89 5.69 5.09 -0.38
CA GLY A 89 4.66 4.15 -0.82
C GLY A 89 4.02 4.59 -2.13
N ARG A 90 3.71 3.61 -2.99
CA ARG A 90 3.18 3.88 -4.32
C ARG A 90 2.18 2.80 -4.71
N ILE A 91 1.35 3.11 -5.69
CA ILE A 91 0.48 2.09 -6.29
C ILE A 91 1.33 0.93 -6.78
N GLY A 92 0.89 -0.29 -6.49
CA GLY A 92 1.57 -1.51 -6.89
C GLY A 92 2.58 -2.02 -5.88
N ASP A 93 2.90 -1.25 -4.86
CA ASP A 93 3.83 -1.72 -3.84
C ASP A 93 3.20 -2.87 -3.06
N ALA A 94 4.01 -3.89 -2.81
CA ALA A 94 3.53 -5.08 -2.13
C ALA A 94 3.22 -4.80 -0.67
N ILE A 95 2.13 -5.37 -0.21
CA ILE A 95 1.75 -5.38 1.19
C ILE A 95 2.06 -6.77 1.71
N SER A 96 2.63 -6.85 2.89
CA SER A 96 2.89 -8.15 3.51
C SER A 96 1.58 -8.92 3.63
N GLY A 97 1.57 -10.17 3.20
CA GLY A 97 0.35 -10.97 3.27
C GLY A 97 -0.43 -11.04 1.97
N CYS A 98 0.23 -10.77 0.85
CA CYS A 98 -0.34 -11.10 -0.45
C CYS A 98 -1.34 -10.12 -1.02
N THR A 99 -1.16 -8.83 -0.76
CA THR A 99 -1.94 -7.81 -1.46
C THR A 99 -1.00 -6.70 -1.91
N SER A 100 -1.54 -5.67 -2.49
CA SER A 100 -0.76 -4.53 -2.94
C SER A 100 -1.59 -3.25 -2.88
N VAL A 101 -0.90 -2.12 -2.97
CA VAL A 101 -1.53 -0.81 -2.95
C VAL A 101 -2.30 -0.60 -4.26
N ALA A 102 -3.54 -0.17 -4.16
CA ALA A 102 -4.42 0.01 -5.32
C ALA A 102 -4.65 1.46 -5.71
N GLU A 103 -4.57 2.39 -4.78
CA GLU A 103 -4.91 3.78 -5.05
C GLU A 103 -3.81 4.74 -4.62
N GLY A 104 -3.79 5.87 -5.27
CA GLY A 104 -2.86 6.92 -4.94
C GLY A 104 -3.26 8.24 -5.56
N SER A 105 -2.35 9.21 -5.50
CA SER A 105 -2.58 10.54 -6.03
C SER A 105 -2.80 10.51 -7.54
N SER A 106 -3.65 11.42 -8.01
CA SER A 106 -3.88 11.57 -9.45
C SER A 106 -2.80 12.42 -10.12
N ASN A 107 -1.94 13.07 -9.35
CA ASN A 107 -0.98 14.01 -9.94
C ASN A 107 0.38 14.06 -9.24
N VAL A 108 0.64 13.20 -8.28
CA VAL A 108 1.96 13.09 -7.63
C VAL A 108 2.46 11.66 -7.78
N PHE A 109 3.66 11.53 -8.31
CA PHE A 109 4.24 10.24 -8.67
C PHE A 109 5.64 10.13 -8.10
N SER A 110 6.08 8.90 -7.89
CA SER A 110 7.40 8.66 -7.30
C SER A 110 8.04 7.44 -7.93
N GLY A 111 9.28 7.56 -8.28
CA GLY A 111 10.02 6.45 -8.88
C GLY A 111 10.44 5.35 -7.94
#